data_57b14bfc6ceb68806717e8e01226544a
#
_entry.id   57b14bfc6ceb68806717e8e01226544a
#
_cell.length_a   1.000
_cell.length_b   1.000
_cell.length_c   1.000
_cell.angle_alpha   90.00
_cell.angle_beta   90.00
_cell.angle_gamma   90.00
#
_symmetry.space_group_name_H-M   'P 1'
#
loop_
_entity.id
_entity.type
_entity.pdbx_description
1 polymer ?
#
loop_
_entity_poly.entity_id
_entity_poly.type
_entity_poly.pdbx_seq_one_letter_code
_entity_poly.pdbx_strand_id
1 'polypeptide(L)'
;DEVVVTAMGISREKKALGYAVQDVKSDQLTRAANTDLAGALQGKVSGVDIAPSSGMPGASSKITIRGSRSFTGDNTPLYVIDGMPISSAADVTTTDNANGAAYGTDYANRSVDIDPNDIESINILKGQAASALYGMRASNGVIVITTKSGKGVAKGKPTITFRSNLSFDVVSTLPELQNEFGQGNGGSYDPYSGHSWGPKIADLANDPTYGGNTDNAFTQKMGKRQGQYYVPQRAEAGLDPWATPKAYNNMKDFFDTGITWSNNVNVSQNLDKGNYSFSLGNSHQEGIIPTTGMDRYNAKMSAEVQLSPNWSTG
;
A
#
# COMPACT_ATOMS: atom_id res chain seq x y z
N ASP A 1 28.95 -15.10 15.80
CA ASP A 1 29.31 -14.12 14.79
C ASP A 1 28.14 -13.97 13.81
N GLU A 2 27.73 -12.71 13.57
CA GLU A 2 26.59 -12.41 12.71
C GLU A 2 27.08 -12.45 11.25
N VAL A 3 26.55 -13.40 10.49
CA VAL A 3 26.88 -13.59 9.07
C VAL A 3 25.78 -12.94 8.24
N VAL A 4 26.15 -12.11 7.29
CA VAL A 4 25.22 -11.46 6.36
C VAL A 4 25.50 -11.90 4.94
N VAL A 5 24.45 -12.06 4.15
CA VAL A 5 24.56 -12.33 2.73
C VAL A 5 24.87 -11.02 2.02
N THR A 6 25.97 -10.99 1.30
CA THR A 6 26.42 -9.83 0.52
C THR A 6 26.12 -10.03 -0.97
N ALA A 7 26.84 -9.33 -1.84
CA ALA A 7 26.69 -9.46 -3.28
C ALA A 7 26.83 -10.90 -3.77
N MET A 8 26.07 -11.27 -4.78
CA MET A 8 26.11 -12.58 -5.45
C MET A 8 25.87 -13.79 -4.51
N GLY A 9 25.12 -13.58 -3.42
CA GLY A 9 24.83 -14.67 -2.47
C GLY A 9 25.99 -15.09 -1.57
N ILE A 10 27.11 -14.37 -1.58
CA ILE A 10 28.30 -14.70 -0.75
C ILE A 10 28.00 -14.29 0.70
N SER A 11 28.13 -15.24 1.61
CA SER A 11 28.02 -14.99 3.05
C SER A 11 29.34 -14.49 3.61
N ARG A 12 29.32 -13.36 4.35
CA ARG A 12 30.50 -12.80 5.04
C ARG A 12 30.13 -12.39 6.46
N GLU A 13 31.11 -12.40 7.33
CA GLU A 13 30.94 -11.87 8.67
C GLU A 13 30.69 -10.35 8.61
N LYS A 14 29.69 -9.87 9.32
CA LYS A 14 29.30 -8.45 9.37
C LYS A 14 30.46 -7.55 9.79
N LYS A 15 31.30 -8.03 10.69
CA LYS A 15 32.50 -7.31 11.18
C LYS A 15 33.57 -7.12 10.11
N ALA A 16 33.60 -7.99 9.10
CA ALA A 16 34.58 -7.94 8.00
C ALA A 16 34.16 -6.98 6.87
N LEU A 17 32.97 -6.38 6.96
CA LEU A 17 32.45 -5.48 5.94
C LEU A 17 32.89 -4.06 6.23
N GLY A 18 33.55 -3.40 5.28
CA GLY A 18 33.93 -2.00 5.33
C GLY A 18 32.78 -1.00 5.12
N TYR A 19 31.52 -1.46 5.15
CA TYR A 19 30.34 -0.65 4.90
C TYR A 19 29.18 -1.06 5.82
N ALA A 20 28.27 -0.12 6.06
CA ALA A 20 27.13 -0.35 6.94
C ALA A 20 26.08 -1.22 6.26
N VAL A 21 25.84 -2.39 6.84
CA VAL A 21 24.76 -3.31 6.46
C VAL A 21 23.78 -3.44 7.63
N GLN A 22 22.51 -3.39 7.33
CA GLN A 22 21.47 -3.71 8.30
C GLN A 22 20.69 -4.92 7.84
N ASP A 23 20.62 -5.92 8.72
CA ASP A 23 19.88 -7.16 8.51
C ASP A 23 18.50 -7.09 9.18
N VAL A 24 17.47 -7.60 8.48
CA VAL A 24 16.12 -7.78 8.98
C VAL A 24 15.70 -9.22 8.73
N LYS A 25 15.41 -9.95 9.79
CA LYS A 25 15.03 -11.37 9.72
C LYS A 25 13.54 -11.56 9.44
N SER A 26 13.19 -12.73 8.93
CA SER A 26 11.81 -13.14 8.57
C SER A 26 10.79 -12.89 9.67
N ASP A 27 11.10 -13.21 10.92
CA ASP A 27 10.21 -13.03 12.06
C ASP A 27 9.88 -11.56 12.36
N GLN A 28 10.81 -10.66 12.07
CA GLN A 28 10.59 -9.22 12.17
C GLN A 28 9.69 -8.70 11.06
N LEU A 29 9.83 -9.23 9.84
CA LEU A 29 9.03 -8.82 8.69
C LEU A 29 7.57 -9.23 8.83
N THR A 30 7.33 -10.45 9.31
CA THR A 30 5.98 -11.05 9.35
C THR A 30 5.17 -10.69 10.58
N ARG A 31 5.74 -10.02 11.61
CA ARG A 31 5.02 -9.63 12.84
C ARG A 31 3.87 -8.65 12.60
N ALA A 32 4.02 -7.73 11.68
CA ALA A 32 3.01 -6.71 11.40
C ALA A 32 1.94 -7.16 10.39
N ALA A 33 2.01 -8.41 9.90
CA ALA A 33 1.09 -8.99 8.92
C ALA A 33 0.92 -8.16 7.63
N ASN A 34 1.91 -7.31 7.29
CA ASN A 34 1.88 -6.53 6.07
C ASN A 34 1.94 -7.43 4.84
N THR A 35 1.12 -7.12 3.86
CA THR A 35 1.01 -7.89 2.61
C THR A 35 2.09 -7.52 1.60
N ASP A 36 2.70 -6.35 1.72
CA ASP A 36 3.76 -5.86 0.85
C ASP A 36 5.11 -5.72 1.58
N LEU A 37 6.19 -5.76 0.80
CA LEU A 37 7.55 -5.67 1.31
C LEU A 37 7.85 -4.30 1.94
N ALA A 38 7.36 -3.23 1.33
CA ALA A 38 7.62 -1.87 1.79
C ALA A 38 7.00 -1.63 3.18
N GLY A 39 5.71 -1.98 3.35
CA GLY A 39 5.05 -1.93 4.65
C GLY A 39 5.72 -2.82 5.69
N ALA A 40 6.20 -4.02 5.28
CA ALA A 40 6.92 -4.91 6.18
C ALA A 40 8.25 -4.34 6.69
N LEU A 41 8.90 -3.45 5.94
CA LEU A 41 10.16 -2.79 6.32
C LEU A 41 9.97 -1.49 7.08
N GLN A 42 8.78 -0.88 7.03
CA GLN A 42 8.53 0.42 7.61
C GLN A 42 8.86 0.45 9.12
N GLY A 43 9.65 1.44 9.53
CA GLY A 43 10.06 1.63 10.92
C GLY A 43 11.09 0.61 11.46
N LYS A 44 11.53 -0.38 10.66
CA LYS A 44 12.47 -1.42 11.10
C LYS A 44 13.91 -1.14 10.71
N VAL A 45 14.13 -0.23 9.78
CA VAL A 45 15.47 0.04 9.23
C VAL A 45 15.82 1.50 9.41
N SER A 46 16.91 1.78 10.10
CA SER A 46 17.39 3.15 10.29
C SER A 46 17.85 3.76 8.97
N GLY A 47 17.51 5.03 8.71
CA GLY A 47 17.90 5.76 7.51
C GLY A 47 17.27 5.24 6.21
N VAL A 48 16.17 4.51 6.33
CA VAL A 48 15.29 4.14 5.22
C VAL A 48 13.96 4.83 5.46
N ASP A 49 13.56 5.62 4.50
CA ASP A 49 12.26 6.28 4.46
C ASP A 49 11.36 5.57 3.46
N ILE A 50 10.14 5.26 3.88
CA ILE A 50 9.15 4.52 3.11
C ILE A 50 7.87 5.32 3.09
N ALA A 51 7.54 5.83 1.92
CA ALA A 51 6.33 6.60 1.68
C ALA A 51 5.41 5.83 0.73
N PRO A 52 4.30 5.27 1.22
CA PRO A 52 3.27 4.73 0.35
C PRO A 52 2.61 5.87 -0.44
N SER A 53 2.26 5.62 -1.69
CA SER A 53 1.62 6.63 -2.56
C SER A 53 0.17 6.88 -2.17
N SER A 54 -0.52 5.85 -1.73
CA SER A 54 -1.92 5.92 -1.29
C SER A 54 -2.22 4.80 -0.28
N GLY A 55 -3.44 4.82 0.29
CA GLY A 55 -3.95 3.74 1.13
C GLY A 55 -4.68 2.63 0.35
N MET A 56 -4.57 2.61 -0.98
CA MET A 56 -5.23 1.60 -1.81
C MET A 56 -4.44 0.29 -1.82
N PRO A 57 -5.14 -0.86 -1.90
CA PRO A 57 -4.50 -2.16 -2.09
C PRO A 57 -3.60 -2.18 -3.33
N GLY A 58 -2.37 -2.68 -3.19
CA GLY A 58 -1.42 -2.74 -4.29
C GLY A 58 -0.79 -1.42 -4.71
N ALA A 59 -1.02 -0.33 -3.97
CA ALA A 59 -0.42 0.96 -4.24
C ALA A 59 1.11 0.91 -4.26
N SER A 60 1.73 1.75 -5.06
CA SER A 60 3.19 1.86 -5.11
C SER A 60 3.73 2.41 -3.79
N SER A 61 4.96 2.06 -3.48
CA SER A 61 5.68 2.60 -2.32
C SER A 61 7.03 3.12 -2.77
N LYS A 62 7.33 4.35 -2.40
CA LYS A 62 8.64 4.95 -2.61
C LYS A 62 9.55 4.64 -1.44
N ILE A 63 10.65 3.94 -1.70
CA ILE A 63 11.68 3.68 -0.70
C ILE A 63 12.88 4.55 -1.03
N THR A 64 13.39 5.29 -0.03
CA THR A 64 14.64 6.04 -0.16
C THR A 64 15.61 5.68 0.97
N ILE A 65 16.88 5.53 0.62
CA ILE A 65 17.93 5.19 1.58
C ILE A 65 18.83 6.41 1.77
N ARG A 66 18.87 6.95 3.00
CA ARG A 66 19.63 8.16 3.36
C ARG A 66 19.22 9.41 2.57
N GLY A 67 17.93 9.49 2.19
CA GLY A 67 17.34 10.62 1.49
C GLY A 67 17.55 10.63 -0.02
N SER A 68 16.91 11.57 -0.69
CA SER A 68 17.00 11.76 -2.14
C SER A 68 18.35 12.37 -2.52
N ARG A 69 19.01 11.80 -3.51
CA ARG A 69 20.33 12.23 -4.00
C ARG A 69 20.27 12.93 -5.35
N SER A 70 19.32 12.56 -6.18
CA SER A 70 19.09 13.16 -7.49
C SER A 70 17.86 14.05 -7.46
N PHE A 71 17.98 15.22 -8.07
CA PHE A 71 16.85 16.12 -8.21
C PHE A 71 15.95 15.76 -9.40
N THR A 72 16.53 15.18 -10.44
CA THR A 72 15.83 14.85 -11.71
C THR A 72 15.78 13.36 -12.01
N GLY A 73 16.55 12.54 -11.30
CA GLY A 73 16.62 11.12 -11.53
C GLY A 73 15.88 10.30 -10.47
N ASP A 74 15.80 8.99 -10.72
CA ASP A 74 15.25 8.03 -9.77
C ASP A 74 16.12 7.97 -8.49
N ASN A 75 15.47 7.97 -7.35
CA ASN A 75 16.08 7.85 -6.02
C ASN A 75 15.76 6.51 -5.33
N THR A 76 15.14 5.57 -6.06
CA THR A 76 14.78 4.26 -5.50
C THR A 76 15.99 3.33 -5.43
N PRO A 77 16.09 2.46 -4.41
CA PRO A 77 17.15 1.46 -4.31
C PRO A 77 16.96 0.34 -5.32
N LEU A 78 18.06 -0.33 -5.66
CA LEU A 78 18.02 -1.56 -6.45
C LEU A 78 17.54 -2.73 -5.59
N TYR A 79 16.62 -3.53 -6.08
CA TYR A 79 16.25 -4.81 -5.47
C TYR A 79 17.08 -5.94 -6.06
N VAL A 80 17.54 -6.82 -5.20
CA VAL A 80 18.27 -8.04 -5.60
C VAL A 80 17.64 -9.21 -4.85
N ILE A 81 17.05 -10.15 -5.58
CA ILE A 81 16.41 -11.35 -5.03
C ILE A 81 17.27 -12.55 -5.35
N ASP A 82 17.76 -13.27 -4.34
CA ASP A 82 18.61 -14.45 -4.47
C ASP A 82 19.79 -14.24 -5.45
N GLY A 83 20.36 -13.03 -5.41
CA GLY A 83 21.48 -12.65 -6.27
C GLY A 83 21.11 -12.04 -7.63
N MET A 84 19.84 -12.07 -8.03
CA MET A 84 19.35 -11.50 -9.29
C MET A 84 18.81 -10.08 -9.10
N PRO A 85 19.37 -9.07 -9.78
CA PRO A 85 18.85 -7.71 -9.72
C PRO A 85 17.55 -7.60 -10.51
N ILE A 86 16.53 -6.98 -9.89
CA ILE A 86 15.26 -6.67 -10.51
C ILE A 86 15.04 -5.17 -10.58
N SER A 87 14.25 -4.71 -11.56
CA SER A 87 13.84 -3.31 -11.64
C SER A 87 12.83 -2.99 -10.54
N SER A 88 13.05 -1.87 -9.84
CA SER A 88 12.11 -1.33 -8.84
C SER A 88 11.25 -0.21 -9.38
N ALA A 89 11.50 0.25 -10.62
CA ALA A 89 10.74 1.32 -11.23
C ALA A 89 9.28 0.90 -11.42
N ALA A 90 8.36 1.80 -11.09
CA ALA A 90 6.99 1.68 -11.58
C ALA A 90 7.04 1.70 -13.11
N ASP A 91 6.24 0.84 -13.75
CA ASP A 91 6.26 0.65 -15.21
C ASP A 91 5.54 1.79 -15.97
N VAL A 92 5.73 3.02 -15.47
CA VAL A 92 5.20 4.23 -16.11
C VAL A 92 6.32 4.94 -16.83
N THR A 93 6.32 4.83 -18.12
CA THR A 93 7.07 5.76 -18.98
C THR A 93 6.40 7.13 -18.86
N THR A 94 7.03 8.03 -18.12
CA THR A 94 6.60 9.43 -17.93
C THR A 94 6.56 10.24 -19.22
N THR A 95 6.87 9.64 -20.36
CA THR A 95 6.85 10.27 -21.69
C THR A 95 5.45 10.58 -22.21
N ASP A 96 4.40 9.96 -21.67
CA ASP A 96 3.02 10.23 -22.09
C ASP A 96 2.35 11.38 -21.32
N ASN A 97 3.10 12.11 -20.49
CA ASN A 97 2.62 13.30 -19.79
C ASN A 97 2.17 14.44 -20.72
N ALA A 98 2.49 14.37 -22.00
CA ALA A 98 2.06 15.35 -23.00
C ALA A 98 0.53 15.40 -23.18
N ASN A 99 -0.20 14.33 -22.82
CA ASN A 99 -1.64 14.22 -22.98
C ASN A 99 -2.44 14.15 -21.66
N GLY A 100 -1.80 14.34 -20.50
CA GLY A 100 -2.50 14.42 -19.22
C GLY A 100 -3.19 13.13 -18.75
N ALA A 101 -3.06 12.03 -19.47
CA ALA A 101 -3.79 10.78 -19.19
C ALA A 101 -3.29 10.02 -17.94
N ALA A 102 -2.08 10.31 -17.47
CA ALA A 102 -1.49 9.63 -16.31
C ALA A 102 -1.53 10.48 -15.01
N TYR A 103 -2.09 11.68 -15.03
CA TYR A 103 -2.19 12.51 -13.85
C TYR A 103 -3.14 11.87 -12.82
N GLY A 104 -2.60 11.54 -11.65
CA GLY A 104 -3.36 10.99 -10.54
C GLY A 104 -3.56 9.47 -10.58
N THR A 105 -2.97 8.75 -11.54
CA THR A 105 -3.00 7.28 -11.57
C THR A 105 -1.75 6.73 -10.90
N ASP A 106 -1.92 5.89 -9.88
CA ASP A 106 -0.84 5.15 -9.23
C ASP A 106 -0.73 3.76 -9.87
N TYR A 107 0.49 3.40 -10.27
CA TYR A 107 0.81 2.07 -10.78
C TYR A 107 1.66 1.34 -9.75
N ALA A 108 1.27 0.11 -9.43
CA ALA A 108 2.02 -0.73 -8.51
C ALA A 108 3.49 -0.85 -8.94
N ASN A 109 4.39 -0.83 -7.98
CA ASN A 109 5.79 -1.17 -8.24
C ASN A 109 6.02 -2.65 -7.88
N ARG A 110 7.14 -3.22 -8.33
CA ARG A 110 7.48 -4.63 -8.14
C ARG A 110 7.66 -5.09 -6.69
N SER A 111 7.63 -4.18 -5.73
CA SER A 111 7.67 -4.54 -4.30
C SER A 111 6.42 -5.31 -3.86
N VAL A 112 5.30 -5.12 -4.57
CA VAL A 112 4.03 -5.83 -4.33
C VAL A 112 4.12 -7.31 -4.73
N ASP A 113 4.98 -7.67 -5.69
CA ASP A 113 5.14 -9.05 -6.16
C ASP A 113 5.83 -9.96 -5.12
N ILE A 114 6.51 -9.37 -4.13
CA ILE A 114 7.32 -10.10 -3.17
C ILE A 114 6.50 -10.35 -1.90
N ASP A 115 6.22 -11.64 -1.61
CA ASP A 115 5.55 -12.01 -0.37
C ASP A 115 6.55 -11.99 0.80
N PRO A 116 6.33 -11.16 1.84
CA PRO A 116 7.18 -11.16 3.03
C PRO A 116 7.29 -12.53 3.73
N ASN A 117 6.29 -13.41 3.56
CA ASN A 117 6.31 -14.74 4.12
C ASN A 117 7.33 -15.68 3.46
N ASP A 118 7.73 -15.42 2.22
CA ASP A 118 8.72 -16.20 1.48
C ASP A 118 10.15 -15.73 1.75
N ILE A 119 10.34 -14.65 2.50
CA ILE A 119 11.64 -14.05 2.80
C ILE A 119 12.26 -14.72 4.03
N GLU A 120 13.52 -15.06 3.94
CA GLU A 120 14.36 -15.50 5.06
C GLU A 120 15.03 -14.31 5.75
N SER A 121 15.66 -13.42 4.96
CA SER A 121 16.30 -12.22 5.46
C SER A 121 16.36 -11.12 4.39
N ILE A 122 16.45 -9.87 4.85
CA ILE A 122 16.70 -8.71 4.00
C ILE A 122 17.94 -8.00 4.51
N ASN A 123 18.91 -7.80 3.62
CA ASN A 123 20.11 -7.04 3.89
C ASN A 123 20.08 -5.72 3.12
N ILE A 124 20.21 -4.61 3.83
CA ILE A 124 20.17 -3.29 3.22
C ILE A 124 21.57 -2.71 3.17
N LEU A 125 22.07 -2.57 1.94
CA LEU A 125 23.37 -1.98 1.65
C LEU A 125 23.19 -0.49 1.45
N LYS A 126 23.69 0.31 2.41
CA LYS A 126 23.46 1.75 2.43
C LYS A 126 24.62 2.50 1.77
N GLY A 127 24.30 3.31 0.77
CA GLY A 127 25.23 4.24 0.15
C GLY A 127 26.05 3.67 -0.99
N GLN A 128 27.11 4.39 -1.39
CA GLN A 128 27.88 4.13 -2.61
C GLN A 128 28.71 2.80 -2.57
N ALA A 129 28.93 2.24 -1.40
CA ALA A 129 29.57 0.92 -1.29
C ALA A 129 28.77 -0.18 -2.03
N ALA A 130 27.46 -0.03 -2.13
CA ALA A 130 26.61 -0.90 -2.92
C ALA A 130 26.91 -0.81 -4.42
N SER A 131 27.32 0.37 -4.91
CA SER A 131 27.68 0.57 -6.33
C SER A 131 28.94 -0.20 -6.75
N ALA A 132 29.85 -0.41 -5.81
CA ALA A 132 31.05 -1.23 -6.06
C ALA A 132 30.71 -2.70 -6.33
N LEU A 133 29.57 -3.17 -5.82
CA LEU A 133 29.13 -4.56 -5.94
C LEU A 133 28.15 -4.77 -7.10
N TYR A 134 27.25 -3.79 -7.33
CA TYR A 134 26.14 -3.90 -8.30
C TYR A 134 26.14 -2.82 -9.38
N GLY A 135 27.24 -2.03 -9.48
CA GLY A 135 27.41 -0.98 -10.47
C GLY A 135 26.55 0.27 -10.20
N MET A 136 26.45 1.16 -11.19
CA MET A 136 25.80 2.46 -11.04
C MET A 136 24.30 2.38 -10.68
N ARG A 137 23.60 1.32 -11.04
CA ARG A 137 22.21 1.09 -10.66
C ARG A 137 22.00 1.04 -9.14
N ALA A 138 23.04 0.72 -8.39
CA ALA A 138 23.03 0.63 -6.94
C ALA A 138 23.44 1.93 -6.23
N SER A 139 23.58 3.04 -6.94
CA SER A 139 24.01 4.34 -6.37
C SER A 139 23.11 4.81 -5.23
N ASN A 140 21.83 4.50 -5.27
CA ASN A 140 20.83 4.85 -4.24
C ASN A 140 20.73 3.80 -3.12
N GLY A 141 21.59 2.79 -3.14
CA GLY A 141 21.60 1.65 -2.21
C GLY A 141 20.97 0.40 -2.83
N VAL A 142 21.06 -0.71 -2.10
CA VAL A 142 20.54 -2.02 -2.53
C VAL A 142 19.78 -2.68 -1.40
N ILE A 143 18.65 -3.25 -1.72
CA ILE A 143 17.87 -4.13 -0.86
C ILE A 143 18.10 -5.55 -1.36
N VAL A 144 18.94 -6.31 -0.64
CA VAL A 144 19.23 -7.71 -0.95
C VAL A 144 18.25 -8.59 -0.19
N ILE A 145 17.44 -9.32 -0.90
CA ILE A 145 16.42 -10.22 -0.38
C ILE A 145 16.90 -11.66 -0.56
N THR A 146 16.99 -12.36 0.53
CA THR A 146 17.25 -13.81 0.54
C THR A 146 15.95 -14.52 0.84
N THR A 147 15.55 -15.41 -0.03
CA THR A 147 14.30 -16.15 0.13
C THR A 147 14.55 -17.49 0.84
N LYS A 148 13.52 -18.06 1.46
CA LYS A 148 13.59 -19.33 2.16
C LYS A 148 14.00 -20.45 1.21
N SER A 149 15.05 -21.18 1.55
CA SER A 149 15.62 -22.25 0.73
C SER A 149 15.60 -23.64 1.40
N GLY A 150 15.19 -23.70 2.65
CA GLY A 150 15.26 -24.92 3.45
C GLY A 150 16.61 -25.15 4.16
N LYS A 151 17.66 -24.39 3.84
CA LYS A 151 18.98 -24.47 4.54
C LYS A 151 18.89 -24.12 6.02
N GLY A 152 17.98 -23.20 6.39
CA GLY A 152 17.81 -22.69 7.75
C GLY A 152 17.06 -23.62 8.70
N VAL A 153 16.53 -24.76 8.25
CA VAL A 153 15.78 -25.71 9.09
C VAL A 153 16.64 -26.87 9.57
N ALA A 154 16.19 -27.51 10.66
CA ALA A 154 16.90 -28.67 11.21
C ALA A 154 16.96 -29.83 10.21
N LYS A 155 18.08 -30.52 10.19
CA LYS A 155 18.29 -31.67 9.28
C LYS A 155 17.32 -32.83 9.56
N GLY A 156 16.88 -33.49 8.51
CA GLY A 156 16.22 -34.78 8.50
C GLY A 156 14.71 -34.78 8.57
N LYS A 157 14.07 -33.78 9.18
CA LYS A 157 12.60 -33.71 9.24
C LYS A 157 12.06 -32.51 8.46
N PRO A 158 10.98 -32.67 7.70
CA PRO A 158 10.33 -31.54 7.06
C PRO A 158 9.73 -30.60 8.12
N THR A 159 9.92 -29.31 7.93
CA THR A 159 9.30 -28.25 8.70
C THR A 159 8.13 -27.70 7.90
N ILE A 160 6.94 -27.77 8.46
CA ILE A 160 5.73 -27.22 7.87
C ILE A 160 5.32 -26.00 8.69
N THR A 161 5.22 -24.86 8.02
CA THR A 161 4.76 -23.63 8.63
C THR A 161 3.48 -23.18 7.95
N PHE A 162 2.42 -22.99 8.71
CA PHE A 162 1.18 -22.36 8.25
C PHE A 162 1.02 -21.03 8.96
N ARG A 163 0.71 -19.98 8.20
CA ARG A 163 0.38 -18.65 8.71
C ARG A 163 -0.92 -18.19 8.11
N SER A 164 -1.80 -17.67 8.96
CA SER A 164 -3.04 -17.02 8.55
C SER A 164 -3.17 -15.73 9.33
N ASN A 165 -3.38 -14.62 8.61
CA ASN A 165 -3.52 -13.30 9.19
C ASN A 165 -4.82 -12.68 8.68
N LEU A 166 -5.53 -12.03 9.60
CA LEU A 166 -6.71 -11.24 9.32
C LEU A 166 -6.48 -9.86 9.95
N SER A 167 -6.61 -8.80 9.15
CA SER A 167 -6.53 -7.41 9.63
C SER A 167 -7.69 -6.59 9.13
N PHE A 168 -8.01 -5.54 9.89
CA PHE A 168 -9.06 -4.58 9.57
C PHE A 168 -8.43 -3.19 9.56
N ASP A 169 -8.66 -2.46 8.47
CA ASP A 169 -8.17 -1.11 8.29
C ASP A 169 -9.33 -0.13 8.35
N VAL A 170 -9.19 0.89 9.19
CA VAL A 170 -10.21 1.96 9.33
C VAL A 170 -9.54 3.32 9.23
N VAL A 171 -10.28 4.29 8.72
CA VAL A 171 -9.80 5.67 8.67
C VAL A 171 -9.65 6.20 10.09
N SER A 172 -8.44 6.59 10.46
CA SER A 172 -8.12 7.04 11.81
C SER A 172 -8.42 8.52 12.04
N THR A 173 -8.18 9.36 11.02
CA THR A 173 -8.30 10.81 11.16
C THR A 173 -8.88 11.41 9.90
N LEU A 174 -9.94 12.16 10.06
CA LEU A 174 -10.59 12.95 9.01
C LEU A 174 -10.54 14.42 9.42
N PRO A 175 -10.53 15.36 8.46
CA PRO A 175 -10.69 16.78 8.75
C PRO A 175 -12.00 17.05 9.49
N GLU A 176 -11.96 17.91 10.49
CA GLU A 176 -13.17 18.43 11.12
C GLU A 176 -13.88 19.37 10.15
N LEU A 177 -15.12 19.02 9.81
CA LEU A 177 -15.97 19.83 8.95
C LEU A 177 -17.02 20.56 9.79
N GLN A 178 -17.37 21.78 9.38
CA GLN A 178 -18.51 22.48 9.97
C GLN A 178 -19.83 21.78 9.56
N ASN A 179 -20.78 21.74 10.48
CA ASN A 179 -22.08 21.10 10.30
C ASN A 179 -23.25 22.05 10.60
N GLU A 180 -23.02 23.38 10.66
CA GLU A 180 -24.01 24.38 11.01
C GLU A 180 -24.62 25.01 9.75
N PHE A 181 -23.81 25.33 8.74
CA PHE A 181 -24.22 26.01 7.53
C PHE A 181 -24.30 25.06 6.35
N GLY A 182 -25.33 25.25 5.53
CA GLY A 182 -25.57 24.45 4.33
C GLY A 182 -24.89 25.00 3.08
N GLN A 183 -25.16 24.33 1.96
CA GLN A 183 -24.69 24.73 0.63
C GLN A 183 -25.24 26.11 0.27
N GLY A 184 -24.44 26.95 -0.37
CA GLY A 184 -24.84 28.27 -0.80
C GLY A 184 -23.73 29.30 -0.66
N ASN A 185 -24.11 30.56 -0.82
CA ASN A 185 -23.22 31.71 -0.78
C ASN A 185 -23.89 32.89 -0.13
N GLY A 186 -23.13 33.71 0.62
CA GLY A 186 -23.63 34.95 1.23
C GLY A 186 -24.82 34.75 2.19
N GLY A 187 -24.94 33.59 2.83
CA GLY A 187 -26.05 33.28 3.73
C GLY A 187 -27.34 32.80 3.04
N SER A 188 -27.35 32.69 1.72
CA SER A 188 -28.49 32.20 0.94
C SER A 188 -28.22 30.80 0.40
N TYR A 189 -29.24 29.95 0.38
CA TYR A 189 -29.15 28.62 -0.23
C TYR A 189 -29.04 28.76 -1.75
N ASP A 190 -27.98 28.13 -2.29
CA ASP A 190 -27.77 28.00 -3.73
C ASP A 190 -27.41 26.53 -4.04
N PRO A 191 -28.34 25.76 -4.65
CA PRO A 191 -28.14 24.35 -4.93
C PRO A 191 -27.04 24.05 -5.95
N TYR A 192 -26.57 25.04 -6.69
CA TYR A 192 -25.50 24.90 -7.69
C TYR A 192 -24.15 25.45 -7.21
N SER A 193 -24.10 26.02 -6.01
CA SER A 193 -22.85 26.49 -5.42
C SER A 193 -21.97 25.35 -4.92
N GLY A 194 -20.67 25.42 -5.16
CA GLY A 194 -19.69 24.55 -4.53
C GLY A 194 -19.27 24.98 -3.12
N HIS A 195 -19.85 26.04 -2.56
CA HIS A 195 -19.49 26.60 -1.27
C HIS A 195 -20.49 26.18 -0.17
N SER A 196 -20.02 26.12 1.08
CA SER A 196 -20.82 25.90 2.28
C SER A 196 -20.99 27.20 3.08
N TRP A 197 -21.39 28.28 2.39
CA TRP A 197 -21.62 29.63 2.92
C TRP A 197 -23.11 30.02 2.81
N GLY A 198 -23.98 29.02 2.79
CA GLY A 198 -25.43 29.19 2.75
C GLY A 198 -26.02 29.50 4.12
N PRO A 199 -27.36 29.38 4.28
CA PRO A 199 -28.04 29.58 5.55
C PRO A 199 -27.71 28.45 6.53
N LYS A 200 -28.09 28.59 7.79
CA LYS A 200 -28.04 27.48 8.73
C LYS A 200 -28.88 26.31 8.20
N ILE A 201 -28.37 25.11 8.33
CA ILE A 201 -29.02 23.87 7.86
C ILE A 201 -30.45 23.79 8.44
N ALA A 202 -30.63 24.17 9.72
CA ALA A 202 -31.92 24.16 10.38
C ALA A 202 -32.93 25.09 9.75
N ASP A 203 -32.50 26.17 9.08
CA ASP A 203 -33.33 27.19 8.47
C ASP A 203 -33.68 26.91 7.01
N LEU A 204 -33.10 25.88 6.38
CA LEU A 204 -33.32 25.56 4.96
C LEU A 204 -34.80 25.34 4.63
N ALA A 205 -35.61 24.80 5.54
CA ALA A 205 -37.03 24.63 5.34
C ALA A 205 -37.79 25.97 5.25
N ASN A 206 -37.20 27.07 5.74
CA ASN A 206 -37.74 28.42 5.72
C ASN A 206 -37.09 29.30 4.64
N ASP A 207 -36.28 28.72 3.77
CA ASP A 207 -35.66 29.45 2.65
C ASP A 207 -36.76 30.06 1.76
N PRO A 208 -36.65 31.35 1.38
CA PRO A 208 -37.71 32.04 0.62
C PRO A 208 -37.95 31.45 -0.77
N THR A 209 -36.92 30.84 -1.38
CA THR A 209 -36.99 30.31 -2.75
C THR A 209 -37.26 28.81 -2.77
N TYR A 210 -36.61 28.04 -1.87
CA TYR A 210 -36.60 26.60 -1.89
C TYR A 210 -37.22 25.94 -0.65
N GLY A 211 -37.59 26.72 0.37
CA GLY A 211 -38.13 26.17 1.61
C GLY A 211 -39.58 25.68 1.45
N GLY A 212 -39.85 24.51 2.01
CA GLY A 212 -41.18 23.90 1.98
C GLY A 212 -42.21 24.56 2.92
N ASN A 213 -41.74 25.37 3.88
CA ASN A 213 -42.58 26.13 4.79
C ASN A 213 -43.05 27.45 4.16
N THR A 214 -42.40 27.96 3.13
CA THR A 214 -42.63 29.28 2.53
C THR A 214 -43.55 29.20 1.31
N ASP A 215 -44.10 30.34 0.91
CA ASP A 215 -44.87 30.47 -0.32
C ASP A 215 -43.92 30.85 -1.47
N ASN A 216 -43.52 29.87 -2.26
CA ASN A 216 -42.59 30.01 -3.38
C ASN A 216 -43.09 29.24 -4.61
N ALA A 217 -42.38 29.34 -5.73
CA ALA A 217 -42.80 28.72 -7.00
C ALA A 217 -42.95 27.18 -6.89
N PHE A 218 -42.14 26.53 -6.07
CA PHE A 218 -42.18 25.08 -5.91
C PHE A 218 -43.35 24.64 -5.02
N THR A 219 -43.59 25.35 -3.91
CA THR A 219 -44.74 25.08 -3.03
C THR A 219 -46.07 25.42 -3.66
N GLN A 220 -46.12 26.43 -4.51
CA GLN A 220 -47.33 26.76 -5.30
C GLN A 220 -47.67 25.64 -6.29
N LYS A 221 -46.67 25.02 -6.91
CA LYS A 221 -46.84 23.96 -7.89
C LYS A 221 -47.08 22.58 -7.27
N MET A 222 -46.43 22.27 -6.16
CA MET A 222 -46.34 20.90 -5.60
C MET A 222 -47.00 20.80 -4.20
N GLY A 223 -47.45 21.88 -3.63
CA GLY A 223 -47.96 21.99 -2.26
C GLY A 223 -46.84 22.22 -1.24
N LYS A 224 -47.24 22.75 -0.08
CA LYS A 224 -46.30 22.96 1.04
C LYS A 224 -45.78 21.64 1.60
N ARG A 225 -44.52 21.62 1.96
CA ARG A 225 -43.80 20.49 2.56
C ARG A 225 -43.13 20.92 3.86
N GLN A 226 -43.85 20.85 4.93
CA GLN A 226 -43.44 21.29 6.26
C GLN A 226 -42.10 20.63 6.68
N GLY A 227 -41.15 21.46 7.09
CA GLY A 227 -39.87 21.00 7.56
C GLY A 227 -38.91 20.49 6.47
N GLN A 228 -39.27 20.61 5.19
CA GLN A 228 -38.44 20.16 4.05
C GLN A 228 -38.02 21.36 3.19
N TYR A 229 -37.05 21.15 2.33
CA TYR A 229 -36.60 22.09 1.31
C TYR A 229 -36.44 21.41 -0.04
N TYR A 230 -36.58 22.16 -1.12
CA TYR A 230 -36.51 21.67 -2.48
C TYR A 230 -35.06 21.59 -2.95
N VAL A 231 -34.65 20.43 -3.51
CA VAL A 231 -33.34 20.16 -4.06
C VAL A 231 -33.48 19.85 -5.55
N PRO A 232 -33.12 20.78 -6.46
CA PRO A 232 -33.32 20.62 -7.89
C PRO A 232 -32.63 19.37 -8.47
N GLN A 233 -31.43 19.04 -8.01
CA GLN A 233 -30.68 17.89 -8.49
C GLN A 233 -31.39 16.55 -8.22
N ARG A 234 -32.16 16.46 -7.14
CA ARG A 234 -32.99 15.28 -6.89
C ARG A 234 -34.14 15.18 -7.90
N ALA A 235 -34.76 16.31 -8.26
CA ALA A 235 -35.77 16.34 -9.30
C ALA A 235 -35.21 15.95 -10.68
N GLU A 236 -34.04 16.46 -11.03
CA GLU A 236 -33.34 16.11 -12.26
C GLU A 236 -32.98 14.62 -12.33
N ALA A 237 -32.67 14.00 -11.18
CA ALA A 237 -32.41 12.56 -11.06
C ALA A 237 -33.72 11.71 -11.00
N GLY A 238 -34.90 12.31 -11.12
CA GLY A 238 -36.19 11.60 -11.05
C GLY A 238 -36.58 11.12 -9.65
N LEU A 239 -35.95 11.68 -8.61
CA LEU A 239 -36.24 11.38 -7.21
C LEU A 239 -37.22 12.39 -6.60
N ASP A 240 -37.81 12.08 -5.43
CA ASP A 240 -38.54 13.07 -4.66
C ASP A 240 -37.63 14.27 -4.38
N PRO A 241 -37.96 15.48 -4.88
CA PRO A 241 -37.12 16.66 -4.74
C PRO A 241 -37.09 17.24 -3.32
N TRP A 242 -37.99 16.83 -2.45
CA TRP A 242 -38.08 17.35 -1.10
C TRP A 242 -37.15 16.60 -0.14
N ALA A 243 -36.31 17.32 0.57
CA ALA A 243 -35.35 16.77 1.52
C ALA A 243 -35.53 17.44 2.90
N THR A 244 -35.34 16.63 3.95
CA THR A 244 -35.26 17.16 5.31
C THR A 244 -33.87 17.73 5.55
N PRO A 245 -33.74 18.95 6.09
CA PRO A 245 -32.46 19.53 6.45
C PRO A 245 -31.69 18.63 7.40
N LYS A 246 -30.49 18.20 6.99
CA LYS A 246 -29.61 17.31 7.78
C LYS A 246 -28.15 17.59 7.44
N ALA A 247 -27.31 17.63 8.45
CA ALA A 247 -25.86 17.58 8.26
C ALA A 247 -25.44 16.15 7.92
N TYR A 248 -24.66 15.99 6.86
CA TYR A 248 -24.10 14.71 6.42
C TYR A 248 -22.60 14.70 6.65
N ASN A 249 -22.08 13.59 7.11
CA ASN A 249 -20.64 13.39 7.19
C ASN A 249 -20.17 12.55 6.00
N ASN A 250 -20.29 13.15 4.81
CA ASN A 250 -19.95 12.48 3.55
C ASN A 250 -18.52 11.90 3.51
N MET A 251 -17.59 12.54 4.23
CA MET A 251 -16.23 12.01 4.29
C MET A 251 -16.17 10.70 5.09
N LYS A 252 -16.83 10.65 6.24
CA LYS A 252 -16.88 9.43 7.05
C LYS A 252 -17.69 8.33 6.39
N ASP A 253 -18.81 8.70 5.78
CA ASP A 253 -19.75 7.76 5.13
C ASP A 253 -19.20 7.22 3.79
N PHE A 254 -18.15 7.87 3.25
CA PHE A 254 -17.50 7.43 2.01
C PHE A 254 -16.58 6.23 2.22
N PHE A 255 -15.93 6.14 3.38
CA PHE A 255 -14.94 5.10 3.60
C PHE A 255 -15.57 3.84 4.19
N ASP A 256 -15.17 2.71 3.63
CA ASP A 256 -15.48 1.38 4.14
C ASP A 256 -14.42 0.90 5.16
N THR A 257 -14.71 -0.18 5.84
CA THR A 257 -13.69 -0.90 6.60
C THR A 257 -12.93 -1.82 5.66
N GLY A 258 -11.64 -1.57 5.49
CA GLY A 258 -10.78 -2.46 4.71
C GLY A 258 -10.57 -3.78 5.44
N ILE A 259 -10.50 -4.87 4.69
CA ILE A 259 -10.28 -6.22 5.22
C ILE A 259 -9.13 -6.85 4.45
N THR A 260 -8.13 -7.35 5.17
CA THR A 260 -7.03 -8.11 4.57
C THR A 260 -6.98 -9.49 5.20
N TRP A 261 -7.10 -10.52 4.37
CA TRP A 261 -6.94 -11.90 4.78
C TRP A 261 -5.85 -12.58 3.95
N SER A 262 -4.79 -13.01 4.62
CA SER A 262 -3.67 -13.68 3.98
C SER A 262 -3.36 -15.02 4.62
N ASN A 263 -3.06 -16.00 3.77
CA ASN A 263 -2.68 -17.35 4.16
C ASN A 263 -1.39 -17.73 3.44
N ASN A 264 -0.48 -18.38 4.14
CA ASN A 264 0.75 -18.90 3.58
C ASN A 264 1.08 -20.27 4.19
N VAL A 265 1.40 -21.22 3.33
CA VAL A 265 1.92 -22.53 3.72
C VAL A 265 3.32 -22.67 3.17
N ASN A 266 4.28 -22.99 4.02
CA ASN A 266 5.65 -23.29 3.62
C ASN A 266 6.05 -24.68 4.14
N VAL A 267 6.57 -25.49 3.24
CA VAL A 267 7.16 -26.79 3.54
C VAL A 267 8.63 -26.76 3.17
N SER A 268 9.51 -26.95 4.14
CA SER A 268 10.95 -26.90 3.91
C SER A 268 11.65 -28.04 4.63
N GLN A 269 12.73 -28.55 4.01
CA GLN A 269 13.54 -29.61 4.58
C GLN A 269 15.00 -29.43 4.20
N ASN A 270 15.86 -29.72 5.17
CA ASN A 270 17.29 -29.82 5.00
C ASN A 270 17.71 -31.29 5.05
N LEU A 271 18.25 -31.80 3.96
CA LEU A 271 18.74 -33.16 3.80
C LEU A 271 20.27 -33.18 3.86
N ASP A 272 20.88 -34.36 3.95
CA ASP A 272 22.32 -34.49 3.98
C ASP A 272 23.04 -34.02 2.69
N LYS A 273 22.35 -34.20 1.55
CA LYS A 273 22.87 -33.83 0.23
C LYS A 273 22.06 -32.79 -0.50
N GLY A 274 21.26 -32.00 0.21
CA GLY A 274 20.48 -30.97 -0.41
C GLY A 274 19.43 -30.39 0.50
N ASN A 275 18.70 -29.43 -0.02
CA ASN A 275 17.59 -28.79 0.69
C ASN A 275 16.50 -28.43 -0.30
N TYR A 276 15.29 -28.29 0.19
CA TYR A 276 14.18 -27.74 -0.59
C TYR A 276 13.26 -26.90 0.28
N SER A 277 12.60 -25.99 -0.36
CA SER A 277 11.49 -25.19 0.21
C SER A 277 10.42 -25.02 -0.85
N PHE A 278 9.19 -25.25 -0.45
CA PHE A 278 8.01 -25.00 -1.26
C PHE A 278 7.03 -24.16 -0.47
N SER A 279 6.54 -23.06 -1.05
CA SER A 279 5.51 -22.24 -0.43
C SER A 279 4.36 -21.94 -1.39
N LEU A 280 3.19 -21.84 -0.80
CA LEU A 280 1.96 -21.35 -1.45
C LEU A 280 1.36 -20.27 -0.58
N GLY A 281 1.03 -19.15 -1.19
CA GLY A 281 0.40 -18.02 -0.53
C GLY A 281 -0.83 -17.53 -1.27
N ASN A 282 -1.77 -17.00 -0.50
CA ASN A 282 -2.93 -16.27 -0.98
C ASN A 282 -3.14 -15.06 -0.09
N SER A 283 -3.42 -13.92 -0.69
CA SER A 283 -3.81 -12.70 0.01
C SER A 283 -4.97 -12.06 -0.73
N HIS A 284 -6.05 -11.81 0.01
CA HIS A 284 -7.21 -11.06 -0.42
C HIS A 284 -7.27 -9.78 0.40
N GLN A 285 -7.33 -8.64 -0.27
CA GLN A 285 -7.37 -7.34 0.38
C GLN A 285 -8.48 -6.49 -0.22
N GLU A 286 -9.41 -6.04 0.63
CA GLU A 286 -10.38 -5.00 0.32
C GLU A 286 -9.90 -3.69 0.93
N GLY A 287 -9.90 -2.62 0.14
CA GLY A 287 -9.44 -1.30 0.58
C GLY A 287 -10.50 -0.54 1.36
N ILE A 288 -10.05 0.52 2.05
CA ILE A 288 -10.93 1.48 2.72
C ILE A 288 -11.71 2.39 1.75
N ILE A 289 -11.27 2.48 0.51
CA ILE A 289 -11.96 3.19 -0.56
C ILE A 289 -12.90 2.21 -1.24
N PRO A 290 -14.21 2.52 -1.38
CA PRO A 290 -15.16 1.63 -2.01
C PRO A 290 -14.70 1.10 -3.37
N THR A 291 -14.99 -0.17 -3.66
CA THR A 291 -14.67 -0.83 -4.94
C THR A 291 -13.18 -1.05 -5.23
N THR A 292 -12.30 -0.80 -4.26
CA THR A 292 -10.88 -1.09 -4.41
C THR A 292 -10.52 -2.42 -3.74
N GLY A 293 -9.77 -3.24 -4.44
CA GLY A 293 -9.33 -4.54 -3.91
C GLY A 293 -8.19 -5.14 -4.69
N MET A 294 -7.52 -6.12 -4.09
CA MET A 294 -6.42 -6.86 -4.69
C MET A 294 -6.44 -8.31 -4.24
N ASP A 295 -6.32 -9.22 -5.20
CA ASP A 295 -6.05 -10.62 -4.97
C ASP A 295 -4.63 -10.96 -5.41
N ARG A 296 -3.87 -11.62 -4.54
CA ARG A 296 -2.53 -12.11 -4.86
C ARG A 296 -2.42 -13.60 -4.53
N TYR A 297 -1.91 -14.34 -5.50
CA TYR A 297 -1.56 -15.74 -5.35
C TYR A 297 -0.08 -15.90 -5.67
N ASN A 298 0.66 -16.52 -4.78
CA ASN A 298 2.08 -16.77 -4.96
C ASN A 298 2.39 -18.24 -4.75
N ALA A 299 3.27 -18.76 -5.59
CA ALA A 299 3.85 -20.09 -5.46
C ALA A 299 5.36 -19.98 -5.66
N LYS A 300 6.12 -20.55 -4.75
CA LYS A 300 7.57 -20.53 -4.82
C LYS A 300 8.12 -21.93 -4.56
N MET A 301 9.10 -22.32 -5.35
CA MET A 301 9.87 -23.53 -5.13
C MET A 301 11.36 -23.18 -5.20
N SER A 302 12.13 -23.70 -4.24
CA SER A 302 13.57 -23.62 -4.22
C SER A 302 14.11 -25.01 -3.85
N ALA A 303 15.05 -25.51 -4.61
CA ALA A 303 15.71 -26.76 -4.33
C ALA A 303 17.20 -26.64 -4.65
N GLU A 304 18.06 -27.24 -3.84
CA GLU A 304 19.49 -27.31 -4.08
C GLU A 304 19.95 -28.72 -3.76
N VAL A 305 20.74 -29.31 -4.65
CA VAL A 305 21.27 -30.66 -4.51
C VAL A 305 22.80 -30.62 -4.66
N GLN A 306 23.47 -31.25 -3.74
CA GLN A 306 24.92 -31.43 -3.78
C GLN A 306 25.25 -32.68 -4.58
N LEU A 307 25.78 -32.51 -5.78
CA LEU A 307 26.15 -33.61 -6.70
C LEU A 307 27.47 -34.25 -6.30
N SER A 308 28.41 -33.47 -5.78
CA SER A 308 29.68 -33.89 -5.26
C SER A 308 30.16 -32.95 -4.15
N PRO A 309 31.26 -33.26 -3.40
CA PRO A 309 31.76 -32.35 -2.38
C PRO A 309 32.02 -30.90 -2.86
N ASN A 310 32.29 -30.74 -4.16
CA ASN A 310 32.66 -29.45 -4.76
C ASN A 310 31.62 -28.91 -5.76
N TRP A 311 30.51 -29.62 -6.00
CA TRP A 311 29.52 -29.27 -7.01
C TRP A 311 28.12 -29.34 -6.41
N SER A 312 27.39 -28.21 -6.47
CA SER A 312 25.96 -28.12 -6.17
C SER A 312 25.22 -27.52 -7.35
N THR A 313 23.96 -27.89 -7.49
CA THR A 313 23.02 -27.32 -8.48
C THR A 313 21.72 -26.98 -7.78
N GLY A 314 21.07 -25.88 -8.23
CA GLY A 314 19.81 -25.40 -7.69
C GLY A 314 19.02 -24.67 -8.75
#